data_b0a8097ec07961a50b77d7edbf22b68c
#
_entry.id   b0a8097ec07961a50b77d7edbf22b68c
#
_cell.length_a   1.000
_cell.length_b   1.000
_cell.length_c   1.000
_cell.angle_alpha   90.00
_cell.angle_beta   90.00
_cell.angle_gamma   90.00
#
_symmetry.space_group_name_H-M   'P 1'
#
loop_
_entity.id
_entity.type
_entity.pdbx_description
1 polymer ?
#
loop_
_entity_poly.entity_id
_entity_poly.type
_entity_poly.pdbx_seq_one_letter_code
_entity_poly.pdbx_strand_id
1 'polypeptide(L)'
;MKYDEKYTALDREALMQAVQMRMSERRFKHVLGVEETAVALAERFGGSPKKASIAALTHDYAKERSDEEFKLAIAQGNYENKTELLKYGNAIWHGLVGADFVARELEITDEEILNAIRLHTTGAAEMTLLDKIIYVADYIEPGRHFPGVEDARVIAFSDLD
;
A
#
# COMPACT_ATOMS: atom_id res chain seq x y z
N MET A 1 12.21 -13.19 -4.07
CA MET A 1 10.88 -13.80 -3.84
C MET A 1 10.16 -13.94 -5.18
N LYS A 2 9.66 -15.12 -5.51
CA LYS A 2 8.87 -15.33 -6.73
C LYS A 2 7.38 -15.20 -6.37
N TYR A 3 6.67 -14.33 -7.06
CA TYR A 3 5.23 -14.16 -6.89
C TYR A 3 4.44 -15.23 -7.64
N ASP A 4 3.20 -15.40 -7.26
CA ASP A 4 2.22 -16.23 -7.94
C ASP A 4 1.60 -15.41 -9.09
N GLU A 5 1.53 -15.99 -10.28
CA GLU A 5 0.99 -15.32 -11.48
C GLU A 5 -0.47 -14.85 -11.30
N LYS A 6 -1.21 -15.46 -10.38
CA LYS A 6 -2.57 -15.00 -10.04
C LYS A 6 -2.60 -13.65 -9.31
N TYR A 7 -1.48 -13.19 -8.75
CA TYR A 7 -1.39 -11.88 -8.08
C TYR A 7 -0.89 -10.80 -9.03
N THR A 8 0.14 -11.10 -9.80
CA THR A 8 0.75 -10.19 -10.76
C THR A 8 1.56 -10.97 -11.80
N ALA A 9 1.60 -10.46 -13.03
CA ALA A 9 2.47 -10.99 -14.08
C ALA A 9 3.95 -10.60 -13.89
N LEU A 10 4.23 -9.62 -13.03
CA LEU A 10 5.59 -9.13 -12.76
C LEU A 10 6.25 -9.95 -11.66
N ASP A 11 7.55 -10.23 -11.80
CA ASP A 11 8.33 -10.69 -10.67
C ASP A 11 8.67 -9.52 -9.73
N ARG A 12 9.26 -9.81 -8.56
CA ARG A 12 9.56 -8.78 -7.57
C ARG A 12 10.50 -7.69 -8.11
N GLU A 13 11.49 -8.06 -8.90
CA GLU A 13 12.46 -7.10 -9.44
C GLU A 13 11.81 -6.15 -10.43
N ALA A 14 11.04 -6.68 -11.37
CA ALA A 14 10.28 -5.89 -12.34
C ALA A 14 9.26 -4.97 -11.65
N LEU A 15 8.58 -5.46 -10.60
CA LEU A 15 7.65 -4.67 -9.81
C LEU A 15 8.37 -3.52 -9.08
N MET A 16 9.51 -3.79 -8.46
CA MET A 16 10.34 -2.78 -7.81
C MET A 16 10.78 -1.68 -8.79
N GLN A 17 11.24 -2.06 -9.98
CA GLN A 17 11.65 -1.12 -11.01
C GLN A 17 10.48 -0.24 -11.46
N ALA A 18 9.33 -0.82 -11.70
CA ALA A 18 8.12 -0.08 -12.10
C ALA A 18 7.70 0.93 -11.02
N VAL A 19 7.74 0.54 -9.76
CA VAL A 19 7.43 1.40 -8.61
C VAL A 19 8.45 2.52 -8.46
N GLN A 20 9.74 2.20 -8.53
CA GLN A 20 10.83 3.16 -8.38
C GLN A 20 10.75 4.30 -9.41
N MET A 21 10.34 4.01 -10.62
CA MET A 21 10.19 5.00 -11.69
C MET A 21 9.10 6.05 -11.43
N ARG A 22 8.21 5.81 -10.47
CA ARG A 22 7.05 6.65 -10.17
C ARG A 22 7.21 7.51 -8.92
N MET A 23 8.36 7.47 -8.28
CA MET A 23 8.55 8.17 -7.02
C MET A 23 9.99 8.64 -6.81
N SER A 24 10.18 9.56 -5.86
CA SER A 24 11.49 9.99 -5.41
C SER A 24 12.26 8.85 -4.75
N GLU A 25 13.58 8.97 -4.71
CA GLU A 25 14.47 8.03 -4.00
C GLU A 25 14.11 7.89 -2.52
N ARG A 26 13.78 9.00 -1.87
CA ARG A 26 13.35 9.01 -0.48
C ARG A 26 12.07 8.19 -0.27
N ARG A 27 11.09 8.35 -1.14
CA ARG A 27 9.83 7.59 -1.10
C ARG A 27 10.07 6.11 -1.35
N PHE A 28 10.89 5.80 -2.32
CA PHE A 28 11.22 4.40 -2.63
C PHE A 28 11.91 3.70 -1.46
N LYS A 29 12.81 4.39 -0.77
CA LYS A 29 13.44 3.85 0.44
C LYS A 29 12.42 3.55 1.54
N HIS A 30 11.44 4.43 1.74
CA HIS A 30 10.32 4.19 2.64
C HIS A 30 9.52 2.92 2.22
N VAL A 31 9.19 2.80 0.94
CA VAL A 31 8.46 1.64 0.40
C VAL A 31 9.19 0.33 0.67
N LEU A 32 10.50 0.30 0.50
CA LEU A 32 11.31 -0.90 0.83
C LEU A 32 11.29 -1.23 2.33
N GLY A 33 11.31 -0.22 3.19
CA GLY A 33 11.16 -0.41 4.63
C GLY A 33 9.78 -0.95 5.01
N VAL A 34 8.74 -0.48 4.34
CA VAL A 34 7.37 -1.01 4.52
C VAL A 34 7.29 -2.47 4.08
N GLU A 35 7.90 -2.83 2.95
CA GLU A 35 7.93 -4.21 2.48
C GLU A 35 8.62 -5.14 3.50
N GLU A 36 9.80 -4.78 3.96
CA GLU A 36 10.54 -5.54 4.96
C GLU A 36 9.67 -5.82 6.20
N THR A 37 9.05 -4.78 6.74
CA THR A 37 8.20 -4.87 7.92
C THR A 37 6.94 -5.69 7.64
N ALA A 38 6.28 -5.46 6.51
CA ALA A 38 5.05 -6.17 6.15
C ALA A 38 5.28 -7.68 5.97
N VAL A 39 6.38 -8.07 5.34
CA VAL A 39 6.77 -9.49 5.20
C VAL A 39 7.01 -10.11 6.56
N ALA A 40 7.74 -9.44 7.46
CA ALA A 40 8.00 -9.93 8.81
C ALA A 40 6.71 -10.08 9.64
N LEU A 41 5.78 -9.12 9.54
CA LEU A 41 4.47 -9.21 10.20
C LEU A 41 3.63 -10.35 9.62
N ALA A 42 3.64 -10.54 8.29
CA ALA A 42 2.92 -11.64 7.65
C ALA A 42 3.44 -13.00 8.15
N GLU A 43 4.75 -13.16 8.23
CA GLU A 43 5.36 -14.39 8.77
C GLU A 43 4.99 -14.59 10.24
N ARG A 44 5.01 -13.53 11.04
CA ARG A 44 4.69 -13.55 12.47
C ARG A 44 3.24 -13.96 12.75
N PHE A 45 2.28 -13.45 11.95
CA PHE A 45 0.85 -13.63 12.19
C PHE A 45 0.17 -14.63 11.27
N GLY A 46 0.93 -15.37 10.46
CA GLY A 46 0.39 -16.42 9.58
C GLY A 46 -0.30 -15.87 8.32
N GLY A 47 0.05 -14.67 7.90
CA GLY A 47 -0.40 -14.10 6.63
C GLY A 47 0.43 -14.59 5.44
N SER A 48 0.17 -14.04 4.26
CA SER A 48 0.91 -14.33 3.04
C SER A 48 2.08 -13.35 2.86
N PRO A 49 3.35 -13.76 3.02
CA PRO A 49 4.50 -12.89 2.76
C PRO A 49 4.52 -12.36 1.34
N LYS A 50 4.06 -13.13 0.35
CA LYS A 50 4.00 -12.71 -1.06
C LYS A 50 3.00 -11.59 -1.28
N LYS A 51 1.79 -11.72 -0.74
CA LYS A 51 0.78 -10.65 -0.82
C LYS A 51 1.24 -9.41 -0.05
N ALA A 52 1.83 -9.59 1.12
CA ALA A 52 2.38 -8.49 1.93
C ALA A 52 3.47 -7.73 1.17
N SER A 53 4.38 -8.44 0.51
CA SER A 53 5.42 -7.83 -0.34
C SER A 53 4.82 -7.00 -1.48
N ILE A 54 3.89 -7.57 -2.25
CA ILE A 54 3.24 -6.87 -3.38
C ILE A 54 2.49 -5.62 -2.89
N ALA A 55 1.65 -5.77 -1.86
CA ALA A 55 0.87 -4.67 -1.33
C ALA A 55 1.76 -3.55 -0.77
N ALA A 56 2.82 -3.90 -0.04
CA ALA A 56 3.78 -2.93 0.50
C ALA A 56 4.53 -2.18 -0.59
N LEU A 57 5.05 -2.88 -1.60
CA LEU A 57 5.75 -2.25 -2.72
C LEU A 57 4.86 -1.29 -3.51
N THR A 58 3.56 -1.53 -3.56
CA THR A 58 2.63 -0.77 -4.41
C THR A 58 1.74 0.21 -3.65
N HIS A 59 1.74 0.20 -2.31
CA HIS A 59 0.80 1.02 -1.53
C HIS A 59 0.92 2.52 -1.81
N ASP A 60 2.12 3.03 -2.05
CA ASP A 60 2.42 4.43 -2.34
C ASP A 60 2.71 4.72 -3.83
N TYR A 61 2.39 3.77 -4.72
CA TYR A 61 2.67 3.88 -6.17
C TYR A 61 2.15 5.17 -6.79
N ALA A 62 1.00 5.66 -6.33
CA ALA A 62 0.38 6.88 -6.84
C ALA A 62 0.66 8.14 -6.00
N LYS A 63 1.45 8.04 -4.92
CA LYS A 63 1.65 9.14 -3.96
C LYS A 63 2.14 10.44 -4.57
N GLU A 64 2.98 10.37 -5.59
CA GLU A 64 3.60 11.54 -6.20
C GLU A 64 2.93 11.95 -7.52
N ARG A 65 1.73 11.44 -7.82
CA ARG A 65 0.94 11.88 -8.96
C ARG A 65 0.29 13.24 -8.71
N SER A 66 0.03 13.96 -9.79
CA SER A 66 -0.62 15.27 -9.73
C SER A 66 -2.09 15.16 -9.31
N ASP A 67 -2.62 16.26 -8.77
CA ASP A 67 -4.05 16.36 -8.45
C ASP A 67 -4.92 16.19 -9.70
N GLU A 68 -4.46 16.68 -10.86
CA GLU A 68 -5.17 16.54 -12.13
C GLU A 68 -5.30 15.08 -12.57
N GLU A 69 -4.26 14.26 -12.38
CA GLU A 69 -4.31 12.83 -12.65
C GLU A 69 -5.32 12.12 -11.76
N PHE A 70 -5.37 12.46 -10.47
CA PHE A 70 -6.36 11.91 -9.55
C PHE A 70 -7.79 12.34 -9.90
N LYS A 71 -7.99 13.61 -10.20
CA LYS A 71 -9.32 14.13 -10.59
C LYS A 71 -9.84 13.47 -11.86
N LEU A 72 -8.98 13.26 -12.85
CA LEU A 72 -9.32 12.54 -14.08
C LEU A 72 -9.69 11.08 -13.78
N ALA A 73 -8.89 10.40 -12.96
CA ALA A 73 -9.15 9.02 -12.55
C ALA A 73 -10.48 8.90 -11.80
N ILE A 74 -10.80 9.83 -10.92
CA ILE A 74 -12.08 9.88 -10.21
C ILE A 74 -13.24 10.09 -11.18
N ALA A 75 -13.10 11.02 -12.12
CA ALA A 75 -14.14 11.30 -13.12
C ALA A 75 -14.45 10.09 -14.01
N GLN A 76 -13.42 9.33 -14.39
CA GLN A 76 -13.53 8.16 -15.26
C GLN A 76 -13.85 6.86 -14.50
N GLY A 77 -13.58 6.81 -13.21
CA GLY A 77 -13.74 5.63 -12.37
C GLY A 77 -15.18 5.40 -11.91
N ASN A 78 -15.38 4.27 -11.25
CA ASN A 78 -16.67 3.89 -10.68
C ASN A 78 -16.66 4.10 -9.15
N TYR A 79 -16.80 5.35 -8.72
CA TYR A 79 -16.86 5.74 -7.31
C TYR A 79 -18.30 6.15 -6.94
N GLU A 80 -18.79 5.71 -5.78
CA GLU A 80 -20.17 5.94 -5.35
C GLU A 80 -20.49 7.43 -5.19
N ASN A 81 -19.58 8.22 -4.63
CA ASN A 81 -19.78 9.65 -4.41
C ASN A 81 -18.57 10.47 -4.89
N LYS A 82 -18.49 10.67 -6.20
CA LYS A 82 -17.40 11.43 -6.83
C LYS A 82 -17.32 12.88 -6.31
N THR A 83 -18.45 13.52 -6.09
CA THR A 83 -18.51 14.90 -5.59
C THR A 83 -17.89 15.01 -4.20
N GLU A 84 -18.17 14.08 -3.32
CA GLU A 84 -17.59 14.05 -1.98
C GLU A 84 -16.10 13.71 -2.05
N LEU A 85 -15.73 12.71 -2.86
CA LEU A 85 -14.35 12.28 -3.02
C LEU A 85 -13.45 13.41 -3.56
N LEU A 86 -13.96 14.26 -4.44
CA LEU A 86 -13.25 15.42 -5.00
C LEU A 86 -12.96 16.52 -3.97
N LYS A 87 -13.63 16.52 -2.82
CA LYS A 87 -13.35 17.48 -1.74
C LYS A 87 -12.08 17.14 -0.95
N TYR A 88 -11.63 15.91 -1.05
CA TYR A 88 -10.37 15.47 -0.43
C TYR A 88 -9.18 15.82 -1.30
N GLY A 89 -8.01 15.36 -0.92
CA GLY A 89 -6.75 15.58 -1.63
C GLY A 89 -5.90 14.32 -1.65
N ASN A 90 -4.66 14.48 -2.04
CA ASN A 90 -3.68 13.40 -2.17
C ASN A 90 -3.62 12.48 -0.94
N ALA A 91 -3.75 13.03 0.27
CA ALA A 91 -3.70 12.24 1.50
C ALA A 91 -4.71 11.06 1.51
N ILE A 92 -5.88 11.26 0.90
CA ILE A 92 -6.89 10.22 0.76
C ILE A 92 -6.80 9.53 -0.61
N TRP A 93 -6.60 10.29 -1.68
CA TRP A 93 -6.62 9.77 -3.05
C TRP A 93 -5.51 8.76 -3.33
N HIS A 94 -4.31 8.95 -2.78
CA HIS A 94 -3.19 8.07 -3.11
C HIS A 94 -3.39 6.60 -2.66
N GLY A 95 -4.21 6.36 -1.65
CA GLY A 95 -4.64 5.01 -1.28
C GLY A 95 -5.87 4.59 -2.06
N LEU A 96 -6.99 5.28 -1.81
CA LEU A 96 -8.30 4.90 -2.35
C LEU A 96 -8.35 4.88 -3.89
N VAL A 97 -7.83 5.90 -4.54
CA VAL A 97 -7.74 5.99 -5.99
C VAL A 97 -6.46 5.35 -6.51
N GLY A 98 -5.39 5.39 -5.71
CA GLY A 98 -4.10 4.80 -6.05
C GLY A 98 -4.17 3.31 -6.37
N ALA A 99 -5.05 2.57 -5.73
CA ALA A 99 -5.28 1.15 -6.04
C ALA A 99 -5.73 0.93 -7.50
N ASP A 100 -6.48 1.86 -8.07
CA ASP A 100 -6.90 1.76 -9.48
C ASP A 100 -5.74 1.96 -10.44
N PHE A 101 -4.80 2.85 -10.13
CA PHE A 101 -3.57 2.98 -10.90
C PHE A 101 -2.72 1.71 -10.84
N VAL A 102 -2.61 1.10 -9.66
CA VAL A 102 -1.90 -0.18 -9.47
C VAL A 102 -2.55 -1.29 -10.28
N ALA A 103 -3.87 -1.42 -10.23
CA ALA A 103 -4.59 -2.44 -10.97
C ALA A 103 -4.40 -2.31 -12.49
N ARG A 104 -4.50 -1.09 -13.02
CA ARG A 104 -4.42 -0.85 -14.46
C ARG A 104 -2.99 -0.89 -15.01
N GLU A 105 -2.04 -0.32 -14.29
CA GLU A 105 -0.68 -0.12 -14.80
C GLU A 105 0.27 -1.26 -14.45
N LEU A 106 0.02 -1.95 -13.36
CA LEU A 106 0.84 -3.07 -12.89
C LEU A 106 0.13 -4.42 -13.01
N GLU A 107 -1.07 -4.44 -13.59
CA GLU A 107 -1.88 -5.65 -13.82
C GLU A 107 -2.08 -6.51 -12.56
N ILE A 108 -2.25 -5.84 -11.41
CA ILE A 108 -2.56 -6.50 -10.15
C ILE A 108 -4.08 -6.57 -10.01
N THR A 109 -4.60 -7.80 -9.92
CA THR A 109 -6.04 -8.07 -9.89
C THR A 109 -6.52 -8.70 -8.58
N ASP A 110 -5.61 -9.08 -7.69
CA ASP A 110 -5.98 -9.65 -6.39
C ASP A 110 -6.66 -8.59 -5.53
N GLU A 111 -7.95 -8.79 -5.22
CA GLU A 111 -8.76 -7.80 -4.52
C GLU A 111 -8.31 -7.58 -3.06
N GLU A 112 -7.73 -8.58 -2.42
CA GLU A 112 -7.19 -8.43 -1.07
C GLU A 112 -5.99 -7.48 -1.05
N ILE A 113 -5.10 -7.61 -2.05
CA ILE A 113 -3.97 -6.68 -2.24
C ILE A 113 -4.46 -5.26 -2.52
N LEU A 114 -5.38 -5.11 -3.45
CA LEU A 114 -5.94 -3.79 -3.82
C LEU A 114 -6.65 -3.13 -2.65
N ASN A 115 -7.38 -3.91 -1.85
CA ASN A 115 -8.06 -3.40 -0.67
C ASN A 115 -7.08 -2.90 0.41
N ALA A 116 -6.00 -3.63 0.63
CA ALA A 116 -4.95 -3.18 1.54
C ALA A 116 -4.33 -1.84 1.12
N ILE A 117 -4.16 -1.62 -0.19
CA ILE A 117 -3.71 -0.33 -0.73
C ILE A 117 -4.75 0.76 -0.46
N ARG A 118 -6.03 0.51 -0.72
CA ARG A 118 -7.11 1.48 -0.49
C ARG A 118 -7.17 1.95 0.96
N LEU A 119 -6.96 1.04 1.90
CA LEU A 119 -7.17 1.27 3.33
C LEU A 119 -5.91 1.69 4.10
N HIS A 120 -4.74 1.74 3.46
CA HIS A 120 -3.48 1.91 4.20
C HIS A 120 -3.36 3.26 4.94
N THR A 121 -4.11 4.28 4.54
CA THR A 121 -4.11 5.60 5.20
C THR A 121 -5.27 5.76 6.19
N THR A 122 -6.47 5.36 5.78
CA THR A 122 -7.70 5.61 6.55
C THR A 122 -8.07 4.47 7.48
N GLY A 123 -7.66 3.24 7.17
CA GLY A 123 -8.22 2.05 7.80
C GLY A 123 -9.70 1.90 7.49
N ALA A 124 -10.33 0.97 8.18
CA ALA A 124 -11.78 0.71 8.15
C ALA A 124 -12.21 0.06 9.46
N ALA A 125 -13.53 0.03 9.72
CA ALA A 125 -14.08 -0.63 10.89
C ALA A 125 -13.79 -2.16 10.87
N GLU A 126 -13.81 -2.75 9.68
CA GLU A 126 -13.42 -4.14 9.47
C GLU A 126 -12.23 -4.20 8.51
N MET A 127 -11.16 -4.86 8.93
CA MET A 127 -9.92 -4.98 8.18
C MET A 127 -9.48 -6.44 8.15
N THR A 128 -9.04 -6.90 6.98
CA THR A 128 -8.39 -8.21 6.85
C THR A 128 -7.01 -8.19 7.53
N LEU A 129 -6.42 -9.35 7.73
CA LEU A 129 -5.05 -9.43 8.24
C LEU A 129 -4.07 -8.66 7.35
N LEU A 130 -4.20 -8.76 6.03
CA LEU A 130 -3.34 -8.02 5.10
C LEU A 130 -3.54 -6.50 5.22
N ASP A 131 -4.77 -6.03 5.35
CA ASP A 131 -5.07 -4.61 5.58
C ASP A 131 -4.35 -4.07 6.82
N LYS A 132 -4.44 -4.80 7.94
CA LYS A 132 -3.77 -4.46 9.20
C LYS A 132 -2.25 -4.46 9.06
N ILE A 133 -1.70 -5.48 8.40
CA ILE A 133 -0.26 -5.60 8.15
C ILE A 133 0.26 -4.37 7.41
N ILE A 134 -0.38 -3.97 6.31
CA ILE A 134 0.09 -2.83 5.51
C ILE A 134 -0.07 -1.52 6.28
N TYR A 135 -1.22 -1.31 6.93
CA TYR A 135 -1.47 -0.13 7.76
C TYR A 135 -0.40 0.04 8.84
N VAL A 136 -0.11 -1.01 9.58
CA VAL A 136 0.87 -0.99 10.67
C VAL A 136 2.29 -0.89 10.13
N ALA A 137 2.65 -1.64 9.09
CA ALA A 137 3.98 -1.60 8.49
C ALA A 137 4.37 -0.21 7.98
N ASP A 138 3.43 0.51 7.36
CA ASP A 138 3.62 1.89 6.93
C ASP A 138 3.93 2.83 8.12
N TYR A 139 3.29 2.60 9.25
CA TYR A 139 3.46 3.40 10.45
C TYR A 139 4.78 3.15 11.18
N ILE A 140 5.28 1.90 11.21
CA ILE A 140 6.41 1.48 12.05
C ILE A 140 7.68 1.12 11.28
N GLU A 141 7.71 1.24 9.94
CA GLU A 141 8.86 0.82 9.15
C GLU A 141 10.18 1.44 9.68
N PRO A 142 11.35 0.80 9.42
CA PRO A 142 12.61 1.18 10.08
C PRO A 142 13.05 2.63 9.89
N GLY A 143 12.63 3.28 8.80
CA GLY A 143 12.92 4.69 8.51
C GLY A 143 12.07 5.69 9.29
N ARG A 144 11.03 5.25 10.00
CA ARG A 144 10.19 6.11 10.82
C ARG A 144 10.85 6.46 12.14
N HIS A 145 10.89 7.77 12.45
CA HIS A 145 11.46 8.31 13.67
C HIS A 145 10.49 9.34 14.26
N PHE A 146 9.75 8.94 15.28
CA PHE A 146 8.86 9.82 16.04
C PHE A 146 8.74 9.31 17.49
N PRO A 147 8.34 10.17 18.45
CA PRO A 147 8.15 9.73 19.83
C PRO A 147 7.12 8.59 19.92
N GLY A 148 7.52 7.46 20.54
CA GLY A 148 6.68 6.29 20.72
C GLY A 148 6.77 5.24 19.62
N VAL A 149 7.55 5.46 18.54
CA VAL A 149 7.67 4.47 17.46
C VAL A 149 8.26 3.14 17.92
N GLU A 150 9.22 3.15 18.84
CA GLU A 150 9.78 1.90 19.38
C GLU A 150 8.75 1.09 20.16
N ASP A 151 7.92 1.76 20.97
CA ASP A 151 6.82 1.10 21.68
C ASP A 151 5.79 0.55 20.68
N ALA A 152 5.46 1.30 19.64
CA ALA A 152 4.56 0.84 18.57
C ALA A 152 5.12 -0.41 17.86
N ARG A 153 6.42 -0.48 17.60
CA ARG A 153 7.06 -1.66 17.01
C ARG A 153 6.92 -2.90 17.89
N VAL A 154 7.17 -2.75 19.19
CA VAL A 154 7.01 -3.86 20.15
C VAL A 154 5.57 -4.35 20.18
N ILE A 155 4.60 -3.45 20.27
CA ILE A 155 3.18 -3.78 20.28
C ILE A 155 2.78 -4.48 18.98
N ALA A 156 3.17 -3.95 17.83
CA ALA A 156 2.81 -4.47 16.51
C ALA A 156 3.22 -5.93 16.30
N PHE A 157 4.38 -6.34 16.82
CA PHE A 157 4.83 -7.75 16.75
C PHE A 157 4.21 -8.64 17.81
N SER A 158 3.44 -8.09 18.73
CA SER A 158 2.68 -8.83 19.76
C SER A 158 1.21 -8.97 19.37
N ASP A 159 0.61 -7.90 18.83
CA ASP A 159 -0.80 -7.82 18.50
C ASP A 159 -1.03 -6.75 17.44
N LEU A 160 -1.77 -7.06 16.38
CA LEU A 160 -2.11 -6.10 15.31
C LEU A 160 -3.45 -5.38 15.56
N ASP A 161 -4.22 -5.80 16.53
CA ASP A 161 -5.49 -5.17 16.92
C ASP A 161 -5.26 -4.12 18.00
#